data_d70ac4ed5fe49a1bf41d6da9e0f3ab77
#
_entry.id   d70ac4ed5fe49a1bf41d6da9e0f3ab77
#
_cell.length_a   1.000
_cell.length_b   1.000
_cell.length_c   1.000
_cell.angle_alpha   90.00
_cell.angle_beta   90.00
_cell.angle_gamma   90.00
#
_symmetry.space_group_name_H-M   'P 1'
#
loop_
_entity.id
_entity.type
_entity.pdbx_description
1 polymer ?
#
loop_
_entity_poly.entity_id
_entity_poly.type
_entity_poly.pdbx_seq_one_letter_code
_entity_poly.pdbx_strand_id
1 'polypeptide(L)'
;MQAKGIQLAAAVLLLVGSWANAVEVPADVLFARKIQPLFKVKCLTCHGDDPEKLKGDLDMRTRAGLLKGGESEESALVPGKAMTSPLYLAVTRAHEADWSAMPPKENDKLSAEQIGYIKEWITAGAPWPDAKRVVAILKEADPWGETDGVMVKTSGGLDAGWTNRKYDPQKLWAYQPVSKPAVPAKGHPVDAFVEARLPKGLAVAPRAEAVTLIRRVTYNLTGLPPTPKETFEFVAAWKKDSESAWVALIDRLLASPHYGEQMAQHWLDVVRYAD
;
A
#
# COMPACT_ATOMS: atom_id res chain seq x y z
N MET A 1 -49.60 -58.11 -30.34
CA MET A 1 -48.77 -56.95 -30.57
C MET A 1 -49.07 -55.95 -29.46
N GLN A 2 -48.22 -55.85 -28.42
CA GLN A 2 -48.38 -54.96 -27.28
C GLN A 2 -47.42 -53.77 -27.42
N ALA A 3 -47.96 -52.57 -27.46
CA ALA A 3 -47.19 -51.34 -27.46
C ALA A 3 -46.86 -50.97 -26.00
N LYS A 4 -45.56 -50.88 -25.67
CA LYS A 4 -45.05 -50.41 -24.36
C LYS A 4 -44.98 -48.90 -24.41
N GLY A 5 -45.80 -48.20 -23.59
CA GLY A 5 -45.69 -46.78 -23.37
C GLY A 5 -44.49 -46.44 -22.49
N ILE A 6 -43.68 -45.50 -22.97
CA ILE A 6 -42.56 -44.93 -22.20
C ILE A 6 -43.09 -43.68 -21.49
N GLN A 7 -43.12 -43.74 -20.13
CA GLN A 7 -43.41 -42.59 -19.30
C GLN A 7 -42.14 -41.78 -19.14
N LEU A 8 -42.08 -40.57 -19.65
CA LEU A 8 -41.06 -39.55 -19.33
C LEU A 8 -41.40 -38.93 -17.97
N ALA A 9 -40.58 -39.20 -16.97
CA ALA A 9 -40.61 -38.45 -15.72
C ALA A 9 -39.81 -37.16 -15.89
N ALA A 10 -40.49 -36.01 -15.90
CA ALA A 10 -39.85 -34.74 -15.85
C ALA A 10 -39.36 -34.41 -14.43
N ALA A 11 -38.05 -34.48 -14.22
CA ALA A 11 -37.45 -34.06 -12.97
C ALA A 11 -37.35 -32.51 -12.99
N VAL A 12 -38.19 -31.84 -12.22
CA VAL A 12 -38.10 -30.41 -11.95
C VAL A 12 -36.94 -30.21 -10.94
N LEU A 13 -35.78 -29.79 -11.42
CA LEU A 13 -34.69 -29.27 -10.56
C LEU A 13 -35.11 -27.91 -9.99
N LEU A 14 -35.53 -27.88 -8.74
CA LEU A 14 -35.63 -26.66 -7.95
C LEU A 14 -34.20 -26.16 -7.65
N LEU A 15 -33.71 -25.21 -8.44
CA LEU A 15 -32.53 -24.39 -8.12
C LEU A 15 -32.91 -23.50 -6.92
N VAL A 16 -32.67 -24.00 -5.71
CA VAL A 16 -32.65 -23.16 -4.51
C VAL A 16 -31.39 -22.33 -4.58
N GLY A 17 -31.52 -21.12 -5.16
CA GLY A 17 -30.50 -20.11 -5.11
C GLY A 17 -30.23 -19.77 -3.64
N SER A 18 -29.05 -20.16 -3.13
CA SER A 18 -28.55 -19.65 -1.86
C SER A 18 -28.36 -18.15 -2.00
N TRP A 19 -29.35 -17.40 -1.55
CA TRP A 19 -29.18 -15.99 -1.29
C TRP A 19 -28.21 -15.92 -0.10
N ALA A 20 -26.94 -15.62 -0.37
CA ALA A 20 -26.03 -15.20 0.66
C ALA A 20 -26.67 -13.97 1.31
N ASN A 21 -27.14 -14.11 2.54
CA ASN A 21 -27.55 -12.98 3.37
C ASN A 21 -26.31 -12.10 3.52
N ALA A 22 -26.21 -11.04 2.74
CA ALA A 22 -25.26 -9.99 3.01
C ALA A 22 -25.60 -9.49 4.43
N VAL A 23 -24.67 -9.63 5.34
CA VAL A 23 -24.82 -9.09 6.69
C VAL A 23 -25.00 -7.58 6.51
N GLU A 24 -26.21 -7.07 6.79
CA GLU A 24 -26.49 -5.64 6.71
C GLU A 24 -25.67 -4.94 7.80
N VAL A 25 -24.64 -4.23 7.39
CA VAL A 25 -23.76 -3.54 8.31
C VAL A 25 -24.47 -2.30 8.84
N PRO A 26 -24.59 -2.11 10.16
CA PRO A 26 -25.21 -0.91 10.73
C PRO A 26 -24.51 0.35 10.22
N ALA A 27 -25.29 1.38 9.91
CA ALA A 27 -24.78 2.59 9.27
C ALA A 27 -23.86 3.43 10.18
N ASP A 28 -23.97 3.31 11.49
CA ASP A 28 -23.00 3.88 12.45
C ASP A 28 -21.65 3.15 12.41
N VAL A 29 -21.66 1.83 12.18
CA VAL A 29 -20.46 1.02 11.95
C VAL A 29 -19.81 1.40 10.60
N LEU A 30 -20.61 1.55 9.55
CA LEU A 30 -20.14 2.04 8.25
C LEU A 30 -19.50 3.43 8.38
N PHE A 31 -20.13 4.34 9.14
CA PHE A 31 -19.55 5.65 9.39
C PHE A 31 -18.19 5.55 10.08
N ALA A 32 -18.12 4.87 11.22
CA ALA A 32 -16.92 4.82 12.04
C ALA A 32 -15.73 4.15 11.31
N ARG A 33 -16.00 3.10 10.53
CA ARG A 33 -14.95 2.30 9.89
C ARG A 33 -14.59 2.71 8.47
N LYS A 34 -15.51 3.32 7.73
CA LYS A 34 -15.30 3.67 6.31
C LYS A 34 -15.42 5.16 6.05
N ILE A 35 -16.49 5.82 6.49
CA ILE A 35 -16.76 7.23 6.14
C ILE A 35 -15.83 8.18 6.88
N GLN A 36 -15.72 8.06 8.19
CA GLN A 36 -14.88 8.96 8.99
C GLN A 36 -13.40 8.90 8.59
N PRO A 37 -12.78 7.71 8.42
CA PRO A 37 -11.41 7.62 7.89
C PRO A 37 -11.27 8.19 6.48
N LEU A 38 -12.26 7.95 5.59
CA LEU A 38 -12.27 8.48 4.24
C LEU A 38 -12.31 10.02 4.25
N PHE A 39 -13.18 10.63 5.04
CA PHE A 39 -13.24 12.08 5.20
C PHE A 39 -11.91 12.64 5.71
N LYS A 40 -11.33 12.02 6.72
CA LYS A 40 -10.04 12.43 7.28
C LYS A 40 -8.92 12.44 6.24
N VAL A 41 -8.89 11.46 5.36
CA VAL A 41 -7.82 11.30 4.36
C VAL A 41 -8.05 12.15 3.11
N LYS A 42 -9.32 12.29 2.66
CA LYS A 42 -9.65 12.86 1.34
C LYS A 42 -10.31 14.23 1.37
N CYS A 43 -10.95 14.60 2.49
CA CYS A 43 -11.81 15.78 2.54
C CYS A 43 -11.30 16.84 3.52
N LEU A 44 -10.93 16.45 4.75
CA LEU A 44 -10.67 17.40 5.83
C LEU A 44 -9.45 18.30 5.59
N THR A 45 -8.49 17.91 4.78
CA THR A 45 -7.36 18.79 4.42
C THR A 45 -7.81 20.13 3.82
N CYS A 46 -8.96 20.12 3.12
CA CYS A 46 -9.54 21.34 2.54
C CYS A 46 -10.77 21.82 3.32
N HIS A 47 -11.51 20.90 3.95
CA HIS A 47 -12.81 21.17 4.55
C HIS A 47 -12.84 20.92 6.06
N GLY A 48 -11.67 21.05 6.77
CA GLY A 48 -11.67 20.81 8.20
C GLY A 48 -10.37 20.96 8.97
N ASP A 49 -9.20 20.72 8.37
CA ASP A 49 -7.92 20.76 9.09
C ASP A 49 -7.60 22.17 9.64
N ASP A 50 -7.95 23.24 8.90
CA ASP A 50 -7.85 24.63 9.34
C ASP A 50 -9.23 25.28 9.34
N PRO A 51 -9.84 25.50 10.52
CA PRO A 51 -11.18 26.09 10.63
C PRO A 51 -11.30 27.51 10.06
N GLU A 52 -10.18 28.26 9.96
CA GLU A 52 -10.16 29.63 9.45
C GLU A 52 -9.98 29.68 7.93
N LYS A 53 -9.70 28.53 7.29
CA LYS A 53 -9.41 28.42 5.86
C LYS A 53 -10.19 27.29 5.18
N LEU A 54 -11.45 27.15 5.54
CA LEU A 54 -12.33 26.16 4.90
C LEU A 54 -12.57 26.51 3.44
N LYS A 55 -12.22 25.62 2.54
CA LYS A 55 -12.52 25.82 1.13
C LYS A 55 -14.02 25.68 0.86
N GLY A 56 -14.58 26.66 0.13
CA GLY A 56 -15.99 26.73 -0.13
C GLY A 56 -16.85 26.92 1.14
N ASP A 57 -16.28 27.45 2.22
CA ASP A 57 -16.90 27.61 3.54
C ASP A 57 -17.59 26.36 4.07
N LEU A 58 -17.26 25.18 3.52
CA LEU A 58 -17.85 23.90 3.92
C LEU A 58 -17.06 23.26 5.06
N ASP A 59 -17.68 23.12 6.22
CA ASP A 59 -17.13 22.40 7.36
C ASP A 59 -17.60 20.93 7.39
N MET A 60 -16.70 20.02 7.05
CA MET A 60 -16.98 18.58 7.05
C MET A 60 -16.57 17.85 8.35
N ARG A 61 -16.15 18.57 9.40
CA ARG A 61 -15.79 17.96 10.69
C ARG A 61 -16.99 17.47 11.48
N THR A 62 -18.16 17.99 11.18
CA THR A 62 -19.38 17.67 11.91
C THR A 62 -20.54 17.43 10.94
N ARG A 63 -21.52 16.63 11.40
CA ARG A 63 -22.77 16.46 10.66
C ARG A 63 -23.54 17.80 10.50
N ALA A 64 -23.48 18.65 11.52
CA ALA A 64 -24.12 19.97 11.48
C ALA A 64 -23.50 20.86 10.40
N GLY A 65 -22.19 20.83 10.22
CA GLY A 65 -21.50 21.58 9.16
C GLY A 65 -21.92 21.11 7.76
N LEU A 66 -22.01 19.81 7.55
CA LEU A 66 -22.52 19.26 6.28
C LEU A 66 -23.98 19.65 5.99
N LEU A 67 -24.82 19.66 7.02
CA LEU A 67 -26.23 20.07 6.91
C LEU A 67 -26.39 21.58 6.68
N LYS A 68 -25.48 22.40 7.23
CA LYS A 68 -25.45 23.85 7.00
C LYS A 68 -25.05 24.16 5.54
N GLY A 69 -24.13 23.38 4.97
CA GLY A 69 -23.53 23.67 3.67
C GLY A 69 -22.41 24.71 3.73
N GLY A 70 -21.98 25.19 2.58
CA GLY A 70 -20.91 26.16 2.41
C GLY A 70 -21.36 27.38 1.55
N GLU A 71 -20.48 27.90 0.70
CA GLU A 71 -20.71 29.06 -0.18
C GLU A 71 -21.94 28.92 -1.10
N SER A 72 -22.34 27.69 -1.42
CA SER A 72 -23.54 27.44 -2.24
C SER A 72 -24.85 27.75 -1.50
N GLU A 73 -24.79 27.96 -0.18
CA GLU A 73 -25.97 28.09 0.71
C GLU A 73 -26.90 26.87 0.72
N GLU A 74 -26.54 25.81 -0.01
CA GLU A 74 -27.24 24.53 -0.02
C GLU A 74 -26.62 23.54 0.95
N SER A 75 -27.47 22.72 1.59
CA SER A 75 -27.00 21.62 2.43
C SER A 75 -26.17 20.64 1.61
N ALA A 76 -24.91 20.42 2.00
CA ALA A 76 -24.06 19.43 1.34
C ALA A 76 -24.53 17.99 1.54
N LEU A 77 -25.42 17.75 2.51
CA LEU A 77 -25.92 16.46 2.91
C LEU A 77 -27.45 16.47 3.04
N VAL A 78 -28.15 15.66 2.26
CA VAL A 78 -29.59 15.42 2.38
C VAL A 78 -29.81 14.00 2.93
N PRO A 79 -30.01 13.82 4.26
CA PRO A 79 -30.14 12.51 4.87
C PRO A 79 -31.25 11.67 4.21
N GLY A 80 -30.97 10.41 3.90
CA GLY A 80 -31.87 9.50 3.22
C GLY A 80 -31.94 9.65 1.70
N LYS A 81 -31.31 10.70 1.12
CA LYS A 81 -31.42 11.03 -0.31
C LYS A 81 -30.06 11.23 -0.95
N ALA A 82 -29.29 10.15 -1.13
CA ALA A 82 -27.95 10.22 -1.68
C ALA A 82 -27.90 10.90 -3.05
N MET A 83 -28.82 10.57 -3.95
CA MET A 83 -28.84 11.07 -5.33
C MET A 83 -29.10 12.57 -5.47
N THR A 84 -29.53 13.24 -4.41
CA THR A 84 -29.76 14.69 -4.37
C THR A 84 -28.86 15.39 -3.33
N SER A 85 -27.91 14.67 -2.74
CA SER A 85 -26.92 15.24 -1.81
C SER A 85 -25.76 15.81 -2.59
N PRO A 86 -25.45 17.12 -2.51
CA PRO A 86 -24.29 17.73 -3.19
C PRO A 86 -22.97 17.02 -2.92
N LEU A 87 -22.74 16.56 -1.69
CA LEU A 87 -21.58 15.72 -1.34
C LEU A 87 -21.46 14.49 -2.27
N TYR A 88 -22.56 13.77 -2.48
CA TYR A 88 -22.54 12.58 -3.34
C TYR A 88 -22.34 12.95 -4.81
N LEU A 89 -23.02 13.99 -5.28
CA LEU A 89 -22.92 14.46 -6.67
C LEU A 89 -21.48 14.90 -6.99
N ALA A 90 -20.85 15.65 -6.09
CA ALA A 90 -19.47 16.11 -6.25
C ALA A 90 -18.46 14.94 -6.34
N VAL A 91 -18.60 13.90 -5.49
CA VAL A 91 -17.65 12.77 -5.49
C VAL A 91 -17.86 11.80 -6.65
N THR A 92 -19.07 11.73 -7.24
CA THR A 92 -19.31 10.93 -8.45
C THR A 92 -18.75 11.56 -9.70
N ARG A 93 -18.46 12.88 -9.70
CA ARG A 93 -18.01 13.65 -10.86
C ARG A 93 -18.96 13.59 -12.07
N ALA A 94 -20.18 13.15 -11.88
CA ALA A 94 -21.18 13.06 -12.95
C ALA A 94 -21.95 14.37 -13.18
N HIS A 95 -21.77 15.36 -12.30
CA HIS A 95 -22.55 16.60 -12.26
C HIS A 95 -21.65 17.83 -12.16
N GLU A 96 -20.53 17.86 -12.91
CA GLU A 96 -19.53 18.93 -12.85
C GLU A 96 -20.06 20.30 -13.30
N ALA A 97 -21.19 20.34 -14.02
CA ALA A 97 -21.85 21.59 -14.38
C ALA A 97 -22.47 22.30 -13.17
N ASP A 98 -22.92 21.52 -12.17
CA ASP A 98 -23.62 22.03 -10.98
C ASP A 98 -22.71 22.01 -9.75
N TRP A 99 -21.84 20.97 -9.64
CA TRP A 99 -20.98 20.73 -8.50
C TRP A 99 -19.54 20.42 -8.92
N SER A 100 -18.59 21.19 -8.42
CA SER A 100 -17.18 20.93 -8.67
C SER A 100 -16.78 19.52 -8.24
N ALA A 101 -15.99 18.85 -9.07
CA ALA A 101 -15.50 17.50 -8.81
C ALA A 101 -14.68 17.44 -7.51
N MET A 102 -14.99 16.47 -6.63
CA MET A 102 -14.30 16.28 -5.35
C MET A 102 -13.79 14.84 -5.18
N PRO A 103 -12.55 14.65 -4.70
CA PRO A 103 -11.45 15.62 -4.63
C PRO A 103 -11.12 16.24 -6.00
N PRO A 104 -10.58 17.47 -6.07
CA PRO A 104 -10.44 18.20 -7.34
C PRO A 104 -9.39 17.60 -8.30
N LYS A 105 -8.40 16.90 -7.78
CA LYS A 105 -7.37 16.24 -8.59
C LYS A 105 -7.87 14.90 -9.14
N GLU A 106 -7.69 14.67 -10.43
CA GLU A 106 -8.13 13.43 -11.09
C GLU A 106 -7.47 12.17 -10.50
N ASN A 107 -6.19 12.26 -10.18
CA ASN A 107 -5.43 11.16 -9.56
C ASN A 107 -5.78 10.93 -8.08
N ASP A 108 -6.63 11.75 -7.48
CA ASP A 108 -7.07 11.62 -6.09
C ASP A 108 -8.58 11.27 -5.98
N LYS A 109 -9.22 11.01 -7.10
CA LYS A 109 -10.64 10.61 -7.14
C LYS A 109 -10.93 9.38 -6.28
N LEU A 110 -12.13 9.33 -5.76
CA LEU A 110 -12.59 8.19 -4.97
C LEU A 110 -12.77 6.94 -5.85
N SER A 111 -12.54 5.77 -5.27
CA SER A 111 -12.89 4.51 -5.92
C SER A 111 -14.42 4.31 -5.96
N ALA A 112 -14.88 3.44 -6.85
CA ALA A 112 -16.30 3.08 -6.92
C ALA A 112 -16.82 2.51 -5.58
N GLU A 113 -16.00 1.77 -4.86
CA GLU A 113 -16.29 1.24 -3.54
C GLU A 113 -16.49 2.36 -2.51
N GLN A 114 -15.59 3.35 -2.48
CA GLN A 114 -15.67 4.50 -1.56
C GLN A 114 -16.89 5.38 -1.84
N ILE A 115 -17.22 5.57 -3.12
CA ILE A 115 -18.44 6.26 -3.55
C ILE A 115 -19.69 5.46 -3.11
N GLY A 116 -19.62 4.12 -3.20
CA GLY A 116 -20.64 3.21 -2.71
C GLY A 116 -20.89 3.38 -1.21
N TYR A 117 -19.84 3.42 -0.39
CA TYR A 117 -19.97 3.66 1.06
C TYR A 117 -20.63 5.00 1.38
N ILE A 118 -20.28 6.07 0.68
CA ILE A 118 -20.91 7.39 0.87
C ILE A 118 -22.40 7.32 0.52
N LYS A 119 -22.76 6.68 -0.61
CA LYS A 119 -24.14 6.49 -1.02
C LYS A 119 -24.94 5.73 0.03
N GLU A 120 -24.44 4.62 0.50
CA GLU A 120 -25.08 3.76 1.48
C GLU A 120 -25.29 4.51 2.80
N TRP A 121 -24.25 5.16 3.31
CA TRP A 121 -24.30 5.95 4.54
C TRP A 121 -25.35 7.08 4.46
N ILE A 122 -25.37 7.84 3.35
CA ILE A 122 -26.37 8.90 3.15
C ILE A 122 -27.78 8.31 3.08
N THR A 123 -27.97 7.22 2.33
CA THR A 123 -29.26 6.55 2.18
C THR A 123 -29.81 6.05 3.52
N ALA A 124 -28.95 5.59 4.41
CA ALA A 124 -29.28 5.19 5.77
C ALA A 124 -29.51 6.38 6.75
N GLY A 125 -29.62 7.60 6.24
CA GLY A 125 -29.91 8.79 7.04
C GLY A 125 -28.67 9.53 7.56
N ALA A 126 -27.49 9.15 7.10
CA ALA A 126 -26.20 9.75 7.47
C ALA A 126 -25.98 9.82 8.99
N PRO A 127 -26.04 8.71 9.74
CA PRO A 127 -25.77 8.70 11.16
C PRO A 127 -24.34 9.16 11.46
N TRP A 128 -24.22 9.93 12.54
CA TRP A 128 -22.94 10.47 12.98
C TRP A 128 -22.75 10.15 14.47
N PRO A 129 -22.23 8.98 14.82
CA PRO A 129 -22.04 8.58 16.20
C PRO A 129 -21.04 9.50 16.91
N ASP A 130 -21.23 9.66 18.22
CA ASP A 130 -20.27 10.38 19.03
C ASP A 130 -18.92 9.63 19.17
N ALA A 131 -17.91 10.33 19.69
CA ALA A 131 -16.58 9.76 19.83
C ALA A 131 -16.55 8.50 20.70
N LYS A 132 -17.40 8.41 21.73
CA LYS A 132 -17.50 7.26 22.63
C LYS A 132 -18.04 6.03 21.88
N ARG A 133 -19.08 6.22 21.07
CA ARG A 133 -19.65 5.16 20.25
C ARG A 133 -18.68 4.72 19.15
N VAL A 134 -17.98 5.66 18.50
CA VAL A 134 -16.93 5.33 17.51
C VAL A 134 -15.86 4.44 18.15
N VAL A 135 -15.35 4.80 19.32
CA VAL A 135 -14.34 3.99 20.03
C VAL A 135 -14.88 2.59 20.37
N ALA A 136 -16.15 2.48 20.75
CA ALA A 136 -16.78 1.19 21.02
C ALA A 136 -16.84 0.33 19.74
N ILE A 137 -17.32 0.89 18.63
CA ILE A 137 -17.39 0.21 17.32
C ILE A 137 -16.01 -0.30 16.89
N LEU A 138 -14.97 0.51 17.04
CA LEU A 138 -13.62 0.13 16.62
C LEU A 138 -13.00 -1.02 17.44
N LYS A 139 -13.54 -1.32 18.62
CA LYS A 139 -13.16 -2.48 19.44
C LYS A 139 -13.90 -3.76 19.07
N GLU A 140 -15.03 -3.66 18.39
CA GLU A 140 -15.80 -4.81 17.91
C GLU A 140 -15.10 -5.45 16.71
N ALA A 141 -15.45 -6.70 16.36
CA ALA A 141 -14.95 -7.35 15.17
C ALA A 141 -15.31 -6.55 13.91
N ASP A 142 -14.37 -6.46 12.96
CA ASP A 142 -14.60 -5.75 11.71
C ASP A 142 -15.51 -6.58 10.80
N PRO A 143 -16.71 -6.09 10.41
CA PRO A 143 -17.61 -6.85 9.54
C PRO A 143 -17.06 -7.06 8.12
N TRP A 144 -16.08 -6.28 7.67
CA TRP A 144 -15.37 -6.49 6.40
C TRP A 144 -14.16 -7.41 6.56
N GLY A 145 -13.82 -7.81 7.79
CA GLY A 145 -12.70 -8.67 8.11
C GLY A 145 -11.34 -7.94 8.10
N GLU A 146 -10.32 -8.63 8.61
CA GLU A 146 -8.95 -8.11 8.70
C GLU A 146 -8.31 -7.84 7.32
N THR A 147 -8.90 -8.37 6.24
CA THR A 147 -8.39 -8.24 4.87
C THR A 147 -8.69 -6.89 4.22
N ASP A 148 -9.53 -6.04 4.83
CA ASP A 148 -9.87 -4.74 4.24
C ASP A 148 -8.69 -3.76 4.24
N GLY A 149 -7.67 -4.00 5.04
CA GLY A 149 -6.42 -3.25 5.07
C GLY A 149 -6.54 -1.83 5.63
N VAL A 150 -5.41 -1.16 5.72
CA VAL A 150 -5.29 0.22 6.21
C VAL A 150 -5.08 1.16 5.05
N MET A 151 -5.93 2.19 4.95
CA MET A 151 -5.74 3.28 4.00
C MET A 151 -4.69 4.25 4.53
N VAL A 152 -3.68 4.54 3.71
CA VAL A 152 -2.60 5.47 4.07
C VAL A 152 -2.78 6.78 3.33
N LYS A 153 -2.69 7.91 4.05
CA LYS A 153 -2.70 9.24 3.44
C LYS A 153 -1.48 9.37 2.52
N THR A 154 -1.74 9.68 1.26
CA THR A 154 -0.69 9.89 0.25
C THR A 154 -0.76 11.33 -0.25
N SER A 155 0.37 11.91 -0.60
CA SER A 155 0.49 13.29 -1.08
C SER A 155 0.01 13.51 -2.53
N GLY A 156 -0.85 12.65 -3.03
CA GLY A 156 -1.26 12.60 -4.43
C GLY A 156 -0.36 11.63 -5.20
N GLY A 157 -0.93 10.53 -5.65
CA GLY A 157 -0.22 9.49 -6.36
C GLY A 157 -0.20 9.71 -7.87
N LEU A 158 0.43 8.80 -8.58
CA LEU A 158 0.47 8.78 -10.04
C LEU A 158 -0.89 8.46 -10.65
N ASP A 159 -1.69 7.66 -9.95
CA ASP A 159 -3.04 7.25 -10.35
C ASP A 159 -3.95 6.99 -9.15
N ALA A 160 -5.25 6.79 -9.42
CA ALA A 160 -6.25 6.54 -8.39
C ALA A 160 -6.02 5.22 -7.61
N GLY A 161 -5.48 4.20 -8.27
CA GLY A 161 -5.12 2.93 -7.62
C GLY A 161 -4.02 3.11 -6.61
N TRP A 162 -2.99 3.90 -6.93
CA TRP A 162 -1.92 4.25 -6.01
C TRP A 162 -2.44 5.05 -4.82
N THR A 163 -3.26 6.07 -5.07
CA THR A 163 -3.74 7.00 -4.04
C THR A 163 -4.70 6.34 -3.05
N ASN A 164 -5.46 5.34 -3.51
CA ASN A 164 -6.46 4.64 -2.70
C ASN A 164 -6.02 3.25 -2.25
N ARG A 165 -4.72 2.92 -2.40
CA ARG A 165 -4.25 1.59 -2.01
C ARG A 165 -4.42 1.35 -0.51
N LYS A 166 -4.77 0.13 -0.18
CA LYS A 166 -4.87 -0.37 1.19
C LYS A 166 -3.70 -1.30 1.48
N TYR A 167 -3.22 -1.28 2.70
CA TYR A 167 -2.18 -2.18 3.18
C TYR A 167 -2.75 -3.13 4.21
N ASP A 168 -2.56 -4.41 3.99
CA ASP A 168 -2.76 -5.41 5.02
C ASP A 168 -1.51 -5.42 5.94
N PRO A 169 -1.63 -4.97 7.20
CA PRO A 169 -0.49 -4.91 8.12
C PRO A 169 0.20 -6.26 8.31
N GLN A 170 -0.55 -7.37 8.22
CA GLN A 170 -0.02 -8.71 8.39
C GLN A 170 0.83 -9.17 7.20
N LYS A 171 0.60 -8.61 6.01
CA LYS A 171 1.37 -8.88 4.80
C LYS A 171 2.57 -7.95 4.59
N LEU A 172 2.71 -6.93 5.40
CA LEU A 172 3.86 -6.03 5.37
C LEU A 172 5.06 -6.68 6.05
N TRP A 173 5.74 -7.55 5.33
CA TRP A 173 6.85 -8.37 5.85
C TRP A 173 7.94 -7.55 6.57
N ALA A 174 8.20 -6.31 6.12
CA ALA A 174 9.22 -5.43 6.72
C ALA A 174 8.87 -4.97 8.14
N TYR A 175 7.60 -5.06 8.55
CA TYR A 175 7.12 -4.68 9.89
C TYR A 175 6.73 -5.88 10.75
N GLN A 176 6.96 -7.10 10.25
CA GLN A 176 6.79 -8.31 11.05
C GLN A 176 8.00 -8.55 11.95
N PRO A 177 7.84 -9.25 13.07
CA PRO A 177 8.98 -9.65 13.89
C PRO A 177 10.01 -10.40 13.06
N VAL A 178 11.30 -10.08 13.27
CA VAL A 178 12.38 -10.73 12.55
C VAL A 178 12.41 -12.22 12.90
N SER A 179 12.32 -13.07 11.89
CA SER A 179 12.43 -14.52 12.02
C SER A 179 13.64 -15.03 11.26
N LYS A 180 14.29 -16.09 11.79
CA LYS A 180 15.40 -16.76 11.12
C LYS A 180 14.85 -17.89 10.25
N PRO A 181 14.78 -17.73 8.92
CA PRO A 181 14.28 -18.79 8.05
C PRO A 181 15.27 -19.95 7.97
N ALA A 182 14.77 -21.14 7.66
CA ALA A 182 15.61 -22.29 7.36
C ALA A 182 16.37 -22.06 6.06
N VAL A 183 17.68 -22.31 6.08
CA VAL A 183 18.54 -22.18 4.88
C VAL A 183 18.20 -23.32 3.90
N PRO A 184 17.87 -23.04 2.65
CA PRO A 184 17.34 -24.03 1.69
C PRO A 184 18.36 -25.09 1.26
N ALA A 185 19.66 -24.80 1.33
CA ALA A 185 20.73 -25.70 0.90
C ALA A 185 21.99 -25.53 1.75
N LYS A 186 22.98 -26.43 1.55
CA LYS A 186 24.31 -26.30 2.16
C LYS A 186 25.10 -25.18 1.47
N GLY A 187 25.98 -24.53 2.22
CA GLY A 187 26.84 -23.44 1.72
C GLY A 187 26.59 -22.13 2.46
N HIS A 188 26.98 -21.03 1.85
CA HIS A 188 26.75 -19.73 2.43
C HIS A 188 25.23 -19.40 2.38
N PRO A 189 24.60 -19.00 3.50
CA PRO A 189 23.15 -18.80 3.57
C PRO A 189 22.59 -17.86 2.50
N VAL A 190 23.29 -16.76 2.19
CA VAL A 190 22.88 -15.79 1.19
C VAL A 190 22.81 -16.42 -0.20
N ASP A 191 23.85 -17.18 -0.56
CA ASP A 191 23.91 -17.87 -1.85
C ASP A 191 22.79 -18.91 -1.97
N ALA A 192 22.55 -19.69 -0.91
CA ALA A 192 21.48 -20.68 -0.87
C ALA A 192 20.07 -20.05 -1.09
N PHE A 193 19.81 -18.87 -0.50
CA PHE A 193 18.54 -18.15 -0.74
C PHE A 193 18.44 -17.56 -2.15
N VAL A 194 19.55 -17.07 -2.70
CA VAL A 194 19.59 -16.54 -4.08
C VAL A 194 19.35 -17.67 -5.07
N GLU A 195 20.08 -18.77 -4.95
CA GLU A 195 19.98 -19.94 -5.83
C GLU A 195 18.59 -20.57 -5.81
N ALA A 196 17.97 -20.68 -4.62
CA ALA A 196 16.60 -21.20 -4.49
C ALA A 196 15.53 -20.36 -5.21
N ARG A 197 15.84 -19.12 -5.56
CA ARG A 197 14.92 -18.20 -6.27
C ARG A 197 15.28 -17.99 -7.74
N LEU A 198 16.34 -18.59 -8.24
CA LEU A 198 16.69 -18.47 -9.64
C LEU A 198 15.58 -19.06 -10.52
N PRO A 199 15.20 -18.39 -11.61
CA PRO A 199 14.30 -18.94 -12.61
C PRO A 199 14.81 -20.28 -13.13
N LYS A 200 13.89 -21.18 -13.49
CA LYS A 200 14.24 -22.49 -14.04
C LYS A 200 15.13 -22.33 -15.28
N GLY A 201 16.24 -23.03 -15.28
CA GLY A 201 17.21 -23.01 -16.39
C GLY A 201 18.32 -21.96 -16.24
N LEU A 202 18.29 -21.13 -15.19
CA LEU A 202 19.41 -20.26 -14.83
C LEU A 202 20.27 -20.88 -13.74
N ALA A 203 21.57 -20.61 -13.79
CA ALA A 203 22.54 -21.00 -12.78
C ALA A 203 23.39 -19.77 -12.40
N VAL A 204 23.99 -19.82 -11.22
CA VAL A 204 24.95 -18.80 -10.79
C VAL A 204 26.18 -18.86 -11.72
N ALA A 205 26.64 -17.68 -12.14
CA ALA A 205 27.86 -17.59 -12.94
C ALA A 205 29.08 -18.05 -12.13
N PRO A 206 30.11 -18.60 -12.79
CA PRO A 206 31.34 -18.97 -12.11
C PRO A 206 32.02 -17.76 -11.48
N ARG A 207 32.82 -18.00 -10.45
CA ARG A 207 33.60 -16.97 -9.77
C ARG A 207 34.49 -16.22 -10.77
N ALA A 208 34.47 -14.90 -10.70
CA ALA A 208 35.26 -14.06 -11.60
C ALA A 208 36.77 -14.19 -11.33
N GLU A 209 37.59 -13.86 -12.33
CA GLU A 209 39.04 -13.83 -12.25
C GLU A 209 39.54 -12.84 -11.16
N ALA A 210 40.68 -13.13 -10.57
CA ALA A 210 41.27 -12.37 -9.48
C ALA A 210 41.38 -10.85 -9.78
N VAL A 211 41.83 -10.48 -10.98
CA VAL A 211 41.93 -9.08 -11.42
C VAL A 211 40.54 -8.39 -11.45
N THR A 212 39.53 -9.11 -11.87
CA THR A 212 38.17 -8.61 -11.88
C THR A 212 37.62 -8.46 -10.45
N LEU A 213 37.91 -9.41 -9.58
CA LEU A 213 37.46 -9.41 -8.19
C LEU A 213 38.05 -8.24 -7.41
N ILE A 214 39.39 -8.04 -7.45
CA ILE A 214 40.00 -6.92 -6.74
C ILE A 214 39.46 -5.56 -7.24
N ARG A 215 39.33 -5.41 -8.55
CA ARG A 215 38.76 -4.18 -9.13
C ARG A 215 37.36 -3.91 -8.61
N ARG A 216 36.48 -4.89 -8.67
CA ARG A 216 35.08 -4.75 -8.23
C ARG A 216 34.97 -4.41 -6.76
N VAL A 217 35.68 -5.16 -5.90
CA VAL A 217 35.54 -4.96 -4.46
C VAL A 217 36.17 -3.65 -4.00
N THR A 218 37.30 -3.21 -4.59
CA THR A 218 37.93 -1.93 -4.24
C THR A 218 37.01 -0.78 -4.63
N TYR A 219 36.42 -0.76 -5.81
CA TYR A 219 35.41 0.23 -6.18
C TYR A 219 34.18 0.21 -5.26
N ASN A 220 33.66 -0.96 -4.94
CA ASN A 220 32.46 -1.06 -4.12
C ASN A 220 32.69 -0.56 -2.69
N LEU A 221 33.86 -0.84 -2.11
CA LEU A 221 34.15 -0.50 -0.72
C LEU A 221 34.76 0.90 -0.55
N THR A 222 35.52 1.38 -1.53
CA THR A 222 36.28 2.65 -1.38
C THR A 222 35.94 3.72 -2.41
N GLY A 223 35.14 3.39 -3.44
CA GLY A 223 34.88 4.30 -4.56
C GLY A 223 36.07 4.51 -5.51
N LEU A 224 37.22 3.90 -5.24
CA LEU A 224 38.49 4.11 -5.95
C LEU A 224 38.98 2.83 -6.63
N PRO A 225 39.69 2.92 -7.76
CA PRO A 225 40.33 1.77 -8.38
C PRO A 225 41.54 1.27 -7.53
N PRO A 226 41.85 -0.04 -7.57
CA PRO A 226 43.10 -0.53 -7.02
C PRO A 226 44.30 -0.01 -7.84
N THR A 227 45.45 0.19 -7.16
CA THR A 227 46.68 0.51 -7.85
C THR A 227 47.25 -0.72 -8.59
N PRO A 228 48.10 -0.53 -9.61
CA PRO A 228 48.78 -1.64 -10.26
C PRO A 228 49.52 -2.55 -9.26
N LYS A 229 50.22 -1.98 -8.29
CA LYS A 229 50.95 -2.71 -7.23
C LYS A 229 49.99 -3.60 -6.43
N GLU A 230 48.91 -3.06 -5.92
CA GLU A 230 47.90 -3.83 -5.16
C GLU A 230 47.32 -4.97 -5.99
N THR A 231 47.06 -4.72 -7.28
CA THR A 231 46.55 -5.75 -8.20
C THR A 231 47.56 -6.88 -8.34
N PHE A 232 48.85 -6.57 -8.56
CA PHE A 232 49.91 -7.58 -8.68
C PHE A 232 50.08 -8.39 -7.38
N GLU A 233 50.11 -7.74 -6.24
CA GLU A 233 50.24 -8.38 -4.92
C GLU A 233 49.07 -9.30 -4.63
N PHE A 234 47.86 -8.84 -4.88
CA PHE A 234 46.65 -9.65 -4.71
C PHE A 234 46.62 -10.87 -5.63
N VAL A 235 46.92 -10.72 -6.92
CA VAL A 235 46.96 -11.85 -7.87
C VAL A 235 48.01 -12.86 -7.47
N ALA A 236 49.19 -12.42 -6.99
CA ALA A 236 50.24 -13.32 -6.48
C ALA A 236 49.81 -14.09 -5.22
N ALA A 237 49.13 -13.42 -4.27
CA ALA A 237 48.56 -14.05 -3.09
C ALA A 237 47.42 -15.02 -3.43
N TRP A 238 46.53 -14.62 -4.35
CA TRP A 238 45.42 -15.44 -4.84
C TRP A 238 45.85 -16.78 -5.43
N LYS A 239 46.96 -16.79 -6.17
CA LYS A 239 47.53 -18.03 -6.74
C LYS A 239 48.03 -18.99 -5.69
N LYS A 240 48.42 -18.51 -4.48
CA LYS A 240 48.87 -19.33 -3.38
C LYS A 240 47.72 -19.87 -2.54
N ASP A 241 46.81 -18.98 -2.15
CA ASP A 241 45.61 -19.30 -1.38
C ASP A 241 44.54 -18.24 -1.64
N SER A 242 43.53 -18.61 -2.43
CA SER A 242 42.51 -17.68 -2.89
C SER A 242 41.61 -17.21 -1.75
N GLU A 243 41.29 -18.04 -0.77
CA GLU A 243 40.36 -17.67 0.31
C GLU A 243 41.05 -16.74 1.30
N SER A 244 42.29 -17.07 1.74
CA SER A 244 43.05 -16.19 2.63
C SER A 244 43.36 -14.84 1.99
N ALA A 245 43.70 -14.82 0.69
CA ALA A 245 43.96 -13.59 -0.06
C ALA A 245 42.71 -12.72 -0.14
N TRP A 246 41.52 -13.35 -0.35
CA TRP A 246 40.22 -12.64 -0.42
C TRP A 246 39.87 -11.99 0.92
N VAL A 247 39.96 -12.74 2.02
CA VAL A 247 39.70 -12.23 3.38
C VAL A 247 40.62 -11.06 3.71
N ALA A 248 41.93 -11.22 3.50
CA ALA A 248 42.91 -10.17 3.76
C ALA A 248 42.69 -8.90 2.94
N LEU A 249 42.23 -9.04 1.68
CA LEU A 249 41.85 -7.91 0.84
C LEU A 249 40.65 -7.16 1.42
N ILE A 250 39.57 -7.89 1.77
CA ILE A 250 38.37 -7.30 2.36
C ILE A 250 38.69 -6.56 3.66
N ASP A 251 39.39 -7.20 4.57
CA ASP A 251 39.76 -6.60 5.87
C ASP A 251 40.56 -5.31 5.68
N ARG A 252 41.55 -5.31 4.76
CA ARG A 252 42.31 -4.12 4.43
C ARG A 252 41.47 -2.98 3.90
N LEU A 253 40.53 -3.28 2.99
CA LEU A 253 39.64 -2.26 2.40
C LEU A 253 38.64 -1.69 3.43
N LEU A 254 38.09 -2.54 4.29
CA LEU A 254 37.20 -2.11 5.38
C LEU A 254 37.93 -1.24 6.43
N ALA A 255 39.23 -1.46 6.65
CA ALA A 255 40.06 -0.64 7.53
C ALA A 255 40.50 0.69 6.88
N SER A 256 40.27 0.90 5.59
CA SER A 256 40.64 2.13 4.89
C SER A 256 39.71 3.30 5.26
N PRO A 257 40.26 4.53 5.44
CA PRO A 257 39.44 5.73 5.57
C PRO A 257 38.46 5.94 4.40
N HIS A 258 38.86 5.56 3.19
CA HIS A 258 38.03 5.66 1.99
C HIS A 258 36.75 4.80 2.06
N TYR A 259 36.75 3.73 2.87
CA TYR A 259 35.52 2.99 3.13
C TYR A 259 34.47 3.85 3.84
N GLY A 260 34.88 4.62 4.85
CA GLY A 260 34.01 5.55 5.56
C GLY A 260 33.46 6.65 4.65
N GLU A 261 34.32 7.21 3.79
CA GLU A 261 33.94 8.23 2.81
C GLU A 261 32.89 7.68 1.81
N GLN A 262 33.13 6.50 1.24
CA GLN A 262 32.22 5.85 0.32
C GLN A 262 30.87 5.51 0.99
N MET A 263 30.87 5.00 2.20
CA MET A 263 29.65 4.69 2.94
C MET A 263 28.89 5.96 3.35
N ALA A 264 29.59 7.04 3.69
CA ALA A 264 28.98 8.33 4.01
C ALA A 264 28.16 8.87 2.84
N GLN A 265 28.66 8.74 1.61
CA GLN A 265 27.94 9.18 0.41
C GLN A 265 26.56 8.51 0.30
N HIS A 266 26.48 7.17 0.51
CA HIS A 266 25.19 6.47 0.47
C HIS A 266 24.22 6.95 1.55
N TRP A 267 24.71 7.27 2.74
CA TRP A 267 23.86 7.83 3.80
C TRP A 267 23.41 9.25 3.49
N LEU A 268 24.28 10.09 2.91
CA LEU A 268 23.94 11.45 2.49
C LEU A 268 22.86 11.45 1.42
N ASP A 269 22.92 10.52 0.45
CA ASP A 269 21.89 10.33 -0.55
C ASP A 269 20.52 9.95 0.07
N VAL A 270 20.53 9.04 1.05
CA VAL A 270 19.28 8.64 1.76
C VAL A 270 18.65 9.82 2.51
N VAL A 271 19.46 10.67 3.14
CA VAL A 271 18.95 11.86 3.88
C VAL A 271 18.79 13.09 3.01
N ARG A 272 19.07 12.98 1.71
CA ARG A 272 18.96 14.07 0.72
C ARG A 272 19.78 15.31 1.11
N TYR A 273 20.98 15.10 1.57
CA TYR A 273 21.85 16.18 2.06
C TYR A 273 22.29 17.14 0.96
N ALA A 274 22.42 16.66 -0.27
CA ALA A 274 22.93 17.40 -1.43
C ALA A 274 21.83 17.89 -2.40
N ASP A 275 20.55 17.74 -2.07
CA ASP A 275 19.43 18.18 -2.89
C ASP A 275 19.03 19.66 -2.60
#